data_c333a3ef3e5d96cf5cc5ba4cd78283a1
#
_entry.id   c333a3ef3e5d96cf5cc5ba4cd78283a1
#
_cell.length_a   1.000
_cell.length_b   1.000
_cell.length_c   1.000
_cell.angle_alpha   90.00
_cell.angle_beta   90.00
_cell.angle_gamma   90.00
#
_symmetry.space_group_name_H-M   'P 1'
#
loop_
_entity.id
_entity.type
_entity.pdbx_description
1 polymer ?
#
loop_
_entity_poly.entity_id
_entity_poly.type
_entity_poly.pdbx_seq_one_letter_code
_entity_poly.pdbx_strand_id
1 'polypeptide(L)'
;MRHRCRIEIISLILKAANEGGATKIKIMYDTFLSYNNLTPLLTFLTERGFLSYHLNTRTFKTTEKGLRFLKIYNQMSDVMKTRRQ
;
A
#
# COMPACT_ATOMS: atom_id res chain seq x y z
N MET A 1 -14.23 -6.34 16.04
CA MET A 1 -13.74 -6.23 14.67
C MET A 1 -13.40 -4.80 14.31
N ARG A 2 -12.23 -4.59 13.82
CA ARG A 2 -11.83 -3.24 13.49
C ARG A 2 -11.89 -2.97 11.99
N HIS A 3 -12.35 -1.79 11.66
CA HIS A 3 -12.31 -1.34 10.29
C HIS A 3 -10.98 -0.69 10.01
N ARG A 4 -10.42 -0.99 8.86
CA ARG A 4 -9.25 -0.29 8.40
C ARG A 4 -9.70 0.89 7.58
N CYS A 5 -9.15 2.07 7.88
CA CYS A 5 -9.46 3.21 7.05
C CYS A 5 -8.69 3.08 5.73
N ARG A 6 -9.11 3.86 4.75
CA ARG A 6 -8.54 3.77 3.42
C ARG A 6 -7.04 4.05 3.42
N ILE A 7 -6.62 5.01 4.23
CA ILE A 7 -5.20 5.36 4.29
C ILE A 7 -4.38 4.22 4.85
N GLU A 8 -4.90 3.53 5.84
CA GLU A 8 -4.21 2.39 6.41
C GLU A 8 -4.06 1.28 5.39
N ILE A 9 -5.10 1.02 4.62
CA ILE A 9 -5.05 -0.01 3.58
C ILE A 9 -4.03 0.38 2.52
N ILE A 10 -4.01 1.64 2.11
CA ILE A 10 -3.06 2.11 1.13
C ILE A 10 -1.63 1.91 1.63
N SER A 11 -1.38 2.20 2.90
CA SER A 11 -0.04 2.03 3.44
C SER A 11 0.38 0.57 3.42
N LEU A 12 -0.54 -0.36 3.68
CA LEU A 12 -0.22 -1.77 3.62
C LEU A 12 0.12 -2.21 2.21
N ILE A 13 -0.61 -1.70 1.22
CA ILE A 13 -0.33 -2.01 -0.17
C ILE A 13 1.06 -1.51 -0.56
N LEU A 14 1.38 -0.29 -0.18
CA LEU A 14 2.66 0.29 -0.53
C LEU A 14 3.81 -0.43 0.16
N LYS A 15 3.61 -0.88 1.39
CA LYS A 15 4.63 -1.66 2.08
C LYS A 15 4.85 -2.99 1.38
N ALA A 16 3.78 -3.65 0.97
CA ALA A 16 3.90 -4.94 0.32
C ALA A 16 4.66 -4.82 -1.00
N ALA A 17 4.49 -3.72 -1.72
CA ALA A 17 5.11 -3.54 -3.02
C ALA A 17 6.49 -2.91 -2.94
N ASN A 18 6.94 -2.53 -1.75
CA ASN A 18 8.18 -1.79 -1.61
C ASN A 18 9.43 -2.66 -1.74
N GLU A 19 9.36 -3.90 -1.32
CA GLU A 19 10.54 -4.74 -1.24
C GLU A 19 10.75 -5.50 -2.53
N GLY A 20 11.20 -4.80 -3.56
CA GLY A 20 11.49 -5.43 -4.83
C GLY A 20 10.28 -5.66 -5.70
N GLY A 21 9.15 -5.11 -5.30
CA GLY A 21 7.92 -5.31 -6.04
C GLY A 21 7.14 -6.52 -5.55
N ALA A 22 5.86 -6.56 -5.88
CA ALA A 22 4.99 -7.66 -5.45
C ALA A 22 3.93 -7.92 -6.50
N THR A 23 3.58 -9.19 -6.66
CA THR A 23 2.47 -9.55 -7.52
C THR A 23 1.16 -9.18 -6.82
N LYS A 24 0.09 -9.14 -7.61
CA LYS A 24 -1.21 -8.85 -7.05
C LYS A 24 -1.61 -9.87 -5.98
N ILE A 25 -1.28 -11.12 -6.21
CA ILE A 25 -1.61 -12.18 -5.26
C ILE A 25 -0.89 -11.96 -3.93
N LYS A 26 0.38 -11.59 -3.99
CA LYS A 26 1.12 -11.33 -2.76
C LYS A 26 0.53 -10.15 -2.01
N ILE A 27 0.14 -9.11 -2.74
CA ILE A 27 -0.48 -7.95 -2.10
C ILE A 27 -1.81 -8.34 -1.45
N MET A 28 -2.58 -9.20 -2.12
CA MET A 28 -3.81 -9.70 -1.54
C MET A 28 -3.57 -10.40 -0.21
N TYR A 29 -2.55 -11.26 -0.17
CA TYR A 29 -2.19 -11.94 1.07
C TYR A 29 -1.80 -10.96 2.16
N ASP A 30 -0.97 -10.00 1.81
CA ASP A 30 -0.45 -9.08 2.81
C ASP A 30 -1.49 -8.12 3.35
N THR A 31 -2.49 -7.78 2.55
CA THR A 31 -3.51 -6.82 2.95
C THR A 31 -4.81 -7.47 3.39
N PHE A 32 -4.95 -8.77 3.16
CA PHE A 32 -6.18 -9.50 3.47
C PHE A 32 -7.39 -8.95 2.73
N LEU A 33 -7.16 -8.42 1.54
CA LEU A 33 -8.24 -7.91 0.69
C LEU A 33 -8.56 -8.93 -0.39
N SER A 34 -9.83 -8.95 -0.80
CA SER A 34 -10.23 -9.77 -1.91
C SER A 34 -9.75 -9.16 -3.22
N TYR A 35 -9.75 -9.96 -4.27
CA TYR A 35 -9.38 -9.50 -5.60
C TYR A 35 -10.21 -8.28 -6.01
N ASN A 36 -11.51 -8.37 -5.79
CA ASN A 36 -12.42 -7.31 -6.22
C ASN A 36 -12.23 -6.02 -5.44
N ASN A 37 -11.85 -6.13 -4.16
CA ASN A 37 -11.62 -4.93 -3.36
C ASN A 37 -10.26 -4.33 -3.63
N LEU A 38 -9.27 -5.15 -3.97
CA LEU A 38 -7.92 -4.68 -4.19
C LEU A 38 -7.74 -4.01 -5.54
N THR A 39 -8.39 -4.55 -6.58
CA THR A 39 -8.18 -4.07 -7.94
C THR A 39 -8.39 -2.57 -8.10
N PRO A 40 -9.51 -1.99 -7.62
CA PRO A 40 -9.70 -0.54 -7.76
C PRO A 40 -8.62 0.27 -7.07
N LEU A 41 -8.14 -0.22 -5.93
CA LEU A 41 -7.10 0.47 -5.19
C LEU A 41 -5.77 0.44 -5.93
N LEU A 42 -5.43 -0.70 -6.52
CA LEU A 42 -4.20 -0.80 -7.30
C LEU A 42 -4.25 0.13 -8.51
N THR A 43 -5.40 0.17 -9.19
CA THR A 43 -5.56 1.05 -10.31
C THR A 43 -5.43 2.51 -9.88
N PHE A 44 -6.09 2.88 -8.80
CA PHE A 44 -6.03 4.23 -8.28
C PHE A 44 -4.59 4.63 -7.94
N LEU A 45 -3.88 3.77 -7.23
CA LEU A 45 -2.52 4.09 -6.81
C LEU A 45 -1.57 4.18 -7.99
N THR A 46 -1.76 3.32 -8.98
CA THR A 46 -0.93 3.36 -10.17
C THR A 46 -1.17 4.64 -10.97
N GLU A 47 -2.43 5.02 -11.12
CA GLU A 47 -2.78 6.24 -11.86
C GLU A 47 -2.28 7.49 -11.16
N ARG A 48 -2.23 7.47 -9.83
CA ARG A 48 -1.77 8.61 -9.08
C ARG A 48 -0.26 8.64 -8.89
N GLY A 49 0.43 7.62 -9.41
CA GLY A 49 1.88 7.61 -9.37
C GLY A 49 2.48 7.07 -8.08
N PHE A 50 1.68 6.46 -7.21
CA PHE A 50 2.21 5.85 -6.00
C PHE A 50 2.77 4.47 -6.25
N LEU A 51 2.26 3.79 -7.26
CA LEU A 51 2.74 2.48 -7.68
C LEU A 51 3.10 2.52 -9.15
N SER A 52 4.04 1.69 -9.55
CA SER A 52 4.31 1.45 -10.95
C SER A 52 4.15 -0.04 -11.21
N TYR A 53 3.58 -0.35 -12.37
CA TYR A 53 3.35 -1.74 -12.75
C TYR A 53 4.38 -2.15 -13.79
N HIS A 54 5.02 -3.27 -13.54
CA HIS A 54 6.03 -3.81 -14.45
C HIS A 54 5.45 -5.02 -15.16
N LEU A 55 5.17 -4.85 -16.43
CA LEU A 55 4.47 -5.86 -17.20
C LEU A 55 5.29 -7.14 -17.33
N ASN A 56 6.61 -7.01 -17.48
CA ASN A 56 7.45 -8.18 -17.68
C ASN A 56 7.39 -9.14 -16.51
N THR A 57 7.37 -8.64 -15.31
CA THR A 57 7.34 -9.47 -14.11
C THR A 57 5.97 -9.53 -13.49
N ARG A 58 5.03 -8.75 -14.02
CA ARG A 58 3.67 -8.67 -13.49
C ARG A 58 3.67 -8.30 -12.02
N THR A 59 4.52 -7.35 -11.67
CA THR A 59 4.62 -6.89 -10.28
C THR A 59 4.32 -5.41 -10.19
N PHE A 60 3.81 -5.02 -9.02
CA PHE A 60 3.65 -3.61 -8.67
C PHE A 60 4.81 -3.22 -7.79
N LYS A 61 5.29 -2.02 -7.99
CA LYS A 61 6.43 -1.53 -7.21
C LYS A 61 6.13 -0.14 -6.71
N THR A 62 6.42 0.11 -5.44
CA THR A 62 6.18 1.41 -4.85
C THR A 62 7.16 2.43 -5.42
N THR A 63 6.64 3.55 -5.88
CA THR A 63 7.46 4.62 -6.45
C THR A 63 8.02 5.49 -5.34
N GLU A 64 8.87 6.43 -5.74
CA GLU A 64 9.41 7.40 -4.78
C GLU A 64 8.28 8.18 -4.12
N LYS A 65 7.26 8.53 -4.87
CA LYS A 65 6.10 9.22 -4.32
C LYS A 65 5.39 8.35 -3.28
N GLY A 66 5.28 7.05 -3.56
CA GLY A 66 4.69 6.13 -2.61
C GLY A 66 5.52 5.98 -1.35
N LEU A 67 6.85 6.01 -1.49
CA LEU A 67 7.71 5.94 -0.33
C LEU A 67 7.57 7.17 0.56
N ARG A 68 7.41 8.34 -0.05
CA ARG A 68 7.16 9.56 0.72
C ARG A 68 5.86 9.45 1.51
N PHE A 69 4.85 8.91 0.88
CA PHE A 69 3.58 8.70 1.56
C PHE A 69 3.76 7.79 2.77
N LEU A 70 4.48 6.68 2.60
CA LEU A 70 4.72 5.75 3.69
C LEU A 70 5.48 6.41 4.83
N LYS A 71 6.46 7.22 4.50
CA LYS A 71 7.23 7.90 5.52
C LYS A 71 6.35 8.82 6.35
N ILE A 72 5.50 9.59 5.68
CA ILE A 72 4.61 10.50 6.37
C ILE A 72 3.60 9.72 7.21
N TYR A 73 3.05 8.65 6.66
CA TYR A 73 2.09 7.85 7.38
C TYR A 73 2.71 7.23 8.64
N ASN A 74 3.93 6.73 8.53
CA ASN A 74 4.60 6.13 9.67
C ASN A 74 4.86 7.14 10.77
N GLN A 75 5.23 8.36 10.39
CA GLN A 75 5.44 9.41 11.38
C GLN A 75 4.16 9.76 12.10
N MET A 76 3.07 9.87 11.36
CA MET A 76 1.78 10.16 11.97
C MET A 76 1.36 9.04 12.90
N SER A 77 1.56 7.81 12.48
CA SER A 77 1.19 6.67 13.29
C SER A 77 1.96 6.63 14.59
N ASP A 78 3.25 6.94 14.55
CA ASP A 78 4.08 6.98 15.74
C ASP A 78 3.61 8.05 16.72
N VAL A 79 3.29 9.23 16.19
CA VAL A 79 2.80 10.32 17.03
C VAL A 79 1.50 9.93 17.69
N MET A 80 0.60 9.32 16.94
CA MET A 80 -0.69 8.93 17.51
C MET A 80 -0.54 7.83 18.55
N LYS A 81 0.38 6.92 18.34
CA LYS A 81 0.64 5.89 19.34
C LYS A 81 1.15 6.51 20.64
N THR A 82 2.04 7.45 20.51
CA THR A 82 2.60 8.13 21.67
C THR A 82 1.51 8.83 22.46
N ARG A 83 0.60 9.45 21.77
CA ARG A 83 -0.47 10.21 22.42
C ARG A 83 -1.46 9.34 23.14
N ARG A 84 -1.54 8.08 22.77
CA ARG A 84 -2.50 7.18 23.40
C ARG A 84 -2.09 6.69 24.77
N GLN A 85 -0.89 6.98 25.16
CA GLN A 85 -0.35 6.55 26.45
C GLN A 85 -1.12 7.08 27.66
#